data_8a706426aef8d67106243a7c48dd760b
#
_entry.id   8a706426aef8d67106243a7c48dd760b
#
_cell.length_a   1.000
_cell.length_b   1.000
_cell.length_c   1.000
_cell.angle_alpha   90.00
_cell.angle_beta   90.00
_cell.angle_gamma   90.00
#
_symmetry.space_group_name_H-M   'P 1'
#
loop_
_entity.id
_entity.type
_entity.pdbx_description
1 polymer ?
#
loop_
_entity_poly.entity_id
_entity_poly.type
_entity_poly.pdbx_seq_one_letter_code
_entity_poly.pdbx_strand_id
1 'polypeptide(L)'
;MSASNDAAGCRDVRRAVCPGSFDPITNGHLDIIERASRLYDVVHVAVAINKSKRGLFTVEERIEMIEEVSAPYGNVVVESHHGLLVDFCRERGIPAIVKGLRAVSDFDYELQMAQMNRGLSGVETLFVPTSPTWSFLSSSLVKEVAAYGGDVSHLVPELVYSRLAARIADQR
;
A
#
# COMPACT_ATOMS: atom_id res chain seq x y z
N MET A 1 -45.44 -3.99 -29.75
CA MET A 1 -45.02 -3.14 -28.61
C MET A 1 -43.77 -3.78 -28.02
N SER A 2 -42.62 -3.30 -28.42
CA SER A 2 -41.31 -3.76 -28.04
C SER A 2 -40.88 -2.98 -26.78
N ALA A 3 -40.78 -3.66 -25.65
CA ALA A 3 -40.20 -3.07 -24.45
C ALA A 3 -38.68 -3.20 -24.59
N SER A 4 -38.02 -2.07 -24.90
CA SER A 4 -36.57 -1.93 -24.87
C SER A 4 -36.09 -2.02 -23.43
N ASN A 5 -35.37 -3.09 -23.12
CA ASN A 5 -34.76 -3.33 -21.83
C ASN A 5 -33.40 -2.59 -21.79
N ASP A 6 -33.43 -1.28 -21.56
CA ASP A 6 -32.25 -0.47 -21.27
C ASP A 6 -31.92 -0.55 -19.77
N ALA A 7 -31.52 -1.73 -19.32
CA ALA A 7 -30.82 -1.89 -18.06
C ALA A 7 -29.31 -1.83 -18.31
N ALA A 8 -28.79 -0.69 -18.74
CA ALA A 8 -27.38 -0.35 -18.57
C ALA A 8 -27.16 -0.16 -17.05
N GLY A 9 -27.01 -1.28 -16.33
CA GLY A 9 -26.74 -1.28 -14.89
C GLY A 9 -25.45 -0.50 -14.64
N CYS A 10 -25.55 0.59 -13.90
CA CYS A 10 -24.43 1.31 -13.32
C CYS A 10 -23.64 0.27 -12.51
N ARG A 11 -22.53 -0.22 -13.06
CA ARG A 11 -21.67 -1.16 -12.34
C ARG A 11 -21.05 -0.38 -11.19
N ASP A 12 -21.31 -0.82 -9.95
CA ASP A 12 -20.68 -0.23 -8.78
C ASP A 12 -19.16 -0.28 -8.93
N VAL A 13 -18.51 0.88 -8.72
CA VAL A 13 -17.06 1.02 -8.80
C VAL A 13 -16.41 0.18 -7.70
N ARG A 14 -15.63 -0.82 -8.09
CA ARG A 14 -14.92 -1.68 -7.14
C ARG A 14 -13.71 -0.96 -6.59
N ARG A 15 -13.72 -0.66 -5.29
CA ARG A 15 -12.65 0.04 -4.59
C ARG A 15 -11.95 -0.88 -3.61
N ALA A 16 -10.63 -0.70 -3.50
CA ALA A 16 -9.83 -1.34 -2.46
C ALA A 16 -8.81 -0.35 -1.88
N VAL A 17 -8.29 -0.65 -0.69
CA VAL A 17 -7.18 0.08 -0.09
C VAL A 17 -5.99 -0.83 0.19
N CYS A 18 -4.80 -0.37 -0.15
CA CYS A 18 -3.51 -0.94 0.24
C CYS A 18 -2.90 -0.04 1.32
N PRO A 19 -3.03 -0.38 2.61
CA PRO A 19 -2.51 0.45 3.69
C PRO A 19 -1.06 0.11 4.03
N GLY A 20 -0.28 1.11 4.45
CA GLY A 20 1.07 0.91 4.92
C GLY A 20 1.76 2.19 5.35
N SER A 21 2.95 2.07 5.93
CA SER A 21 3.80 3.23 6.25
C SER A 21 4.61 3.70 5.05
N PHE A 22 5.03 2.80 4.18
CA PHE A 22 5.78 3.06 2.95
C PHE A 22 6.99 4.00 3.16
N ASP A 23 7.83 3.66 4.13
CA ASP A 23 8.98 4.48 4.54
C ASP A 23 10.35 3.78 4.33
N PRO A 24 10.82 3.70 3.04
CA PRO A 24 10.11 4.04 1.81
C PRO A 24 9.27 2.89 1.23
N ILE A 25 8.57 3.16 0.12
CA ILE A 25 7.95 2.12 -0.71
C ILE A 25 9.03 1.21 -1.31
N THR A 26 8.74 -0.09 -1.44
CA THR A 26 9.65 -1.11 -1.97
C THR A 26 9.02 -1.84 -3.15
N ASN A 27 9.83 -2.62 -3.89
CA ASN A 27 9.32 -3.45 -4.98
C ASN A 27 8.29 -4.49 -4.49
N GLY A 28 8.40 -4.95 -3.22
CA GLY A 28 7.39 -5.81 -2.62
C GLY A 28 6.03 -5.13 -2.40
N HIS A 29 6.03 -3.85 -2.03
CA HIS A 29 4.80 -3.07 -1.95
C HIS A 29 4.19 -2.82 -3.32
N LEU A 30 5.01 -2.49 -4.32
CA LEU A 30 4.56 -2.26 -5.68
C LEU A 30 3.94 -3.51 -6.31
N ASP A 31 4.49 -4.71 -6.06
CA ASP A 31 3.91 -5.98 -6.53
C ASP A 31 2.45 -6.12 -6.07
N ILE A 32 2.17 -5.81 -4.80
CA ILE A 32 0.81 -5.89 -4.25
C ILE A 32 -0.11 -4.81 -4.84
N ILE A 33 0.38 -3.56 -4.93
CA ILE A 33 -0.39 -2.44 -5.48
C ILE A 33 -0.72 -2.69 -6.97
N GLU A 34 0.25 -3.15 -7.76
CA GLU A 34 0.05 -3.49 -9.16
C GLU A 34 -0.99 -4.59 -9.34
N ARG A 35 -0.91 -5.65 -8.54
CA ARG A 35 -1.88 -6.76 -8.61
C ARG A 35 -3.27 -6.31 -8.17
N ALA A 36 -3.37 -5.46 -7.14
CA ALA A 36 -4.64 -4.86 -6.74
C ALA A 36 -5.21 -3.97 -7.86
N SER A 37 -4.38 -3.17 -8.55
CA SER A 37 -4.81 -2.28 -9.63
C SER A 37 -5.44 -3.01 -10.81
N ARG A 38 -5.08 -4.28 -11.03
CA ARG A 38 -5.67 -5.14 -12.07
C ARG A 38 -7.02 -5.74 -11.65
N LEU A 39 -7.31 -5.80 -10.35
CA LEU A 39 -8.52 -6.44 -9.81
C LEU A 39 -9.63 -5.44 -9.49
N TYR A 40 -9.27 -4.18 -9.21
CA TYR A 40 -10.18 -3.13 -8.76
C TYR A 40 -10.20 -1.96 -9.74
N ASP A 41 -11.30 -1.25 -9.78
CA ASP A 41 -11.46 -0.09 -10.65
C ASP A 41 -10.73 1.14 -10.08
N VAL A 42 -10.61 1.22 -8.74
CA VAL A 42 -9.82 2.22 -8.02
C VAL A 42 -9.10 1.55 -6.85
N VAL A 43 -7.80 1.80 -6.72
CA VAL A 43 -6.98 1.37 -5.60
C VAL A 43 -6.47 2.59 -4.83
N HIS A 44 -6.90 2.71 -3.59
CA HIS A 44 -6.35 3.70 -2.67
C HIS A 44 -5.09 3.13 -2.01
N VAL A 45 -4.00 3.90 -2.00
CA VAL A 45 -2.83 3.62 -1.20
C VAL A 45 -2.85 4.55 0.00
N ALA A 46 -3.15 4.00 1.19
CA ALA A 46 -3.31 4.77 2.41
C ALA A 46 -1.99 4.80 3.19
N VAL A 47 -1.31 5.94 3.16
CA VAL A 47 -0.06 6.18 3.88
C VAL A 47 -0.38 6.50 5.33
N ALA A 48 -0.03 5.59 6.24
CA ALA A 48 -0.31 5.75 7.66
C ALA A 48 0.57 6.82 8.32
N ILE A 49 -0.06 7.77 9.01
CA ILE A 49 0.60 8.78 9.84
C ILE A 49 0.76 8.22 11.25
N ASN A 50 1.98 7.86 11.63
CA ASN A 50 2.29 7.46 13.00
C ASN A 50 3.09 8.57 13.70
N LYS A 51 2.42 9.34 14.56
CA LYS A 51 3.03 10.45 15.31
C LYS A 51 4.10 10.01 16.32
N SER A 52 4.10 8.75 16.73
CA SER A 52 5.05 8.22 17.73
C SER A 52 6.36 7.73 17.12
N LYS A 53 6.44 7.56 15.79
CA LYS A 53 7.64 7.09 15.08
C LYS A 53 8.16 8.18 14.14
N ARG A 54 9.42 8.57 14.30
CA ARG A 54 10.11 9.35 13.27
C ARG A 54 10.40 8.43 12.07
N GLY A 55 9.76 8.74 10.93
CA GLY A 55 10.11 8.09 9.66
C GLY A 55 11.41 8.66 9.09
N LEU A 56 12.01 7.95 8.15
CA LEU A 56 13.14 8.45 7.36
C LEU A 56 12.67 9.54 6.39
N PHE A 57 11.48 9.36 5.82
CA PHE A 57 10.82 10.31 4.93
C PHE A 57 9.57 10.89 5.60
N THR A 58 9.25 12.15 5.27
CA THR A 58 7.99 12.76 5.68
C THR A 58 6.81 12.05 5.00
N VAL A 59 5.60 12.29 5.45
CA VAL A 59 4.40 11.69 4.85
C VAL A 59 4.24 12.18 3.41
N GLU A 60 4.49 13.46 3.17
CA GLU A 60 4.42 14.10 1.87
C GLU A 60 5.42 13.47 0.89
N GLU A 61 6.67 13.29 1.29
CA GLU A 61 7.72 12.65 0.49
C GLU A 61 7.35 11.20 0.13
N ARG A 62 6.72 10.47 1.06
CA ARG A 62 6.26 9.10 0.79
C ARG A 62 5.12 9.08 -0.22
N ILE A 63 4.16 10.01 -0.09
CA ILE A 63 3.06 10.16 -1.05
C ILE A 63 3.62 10.45 -2.43
N GLU A 64 4.49 11.45 -2.58
CA GLU A 64 5.11 11.79 -3.86
C GLU A 64 5.82 10.60 -4.50
N MET A 65 6.64 9.86 -3.73
CA MET A 65 7.31 8.68 -4.25
C MET A 65 6.32 7.61 -4.74
N ILE A 66 5.24 7.36 -3.98
CA ILE A 66 4.25 6.36 -4.36
C ILE A 66 3.48 6.79 -5.60
N GLU A 67 3.05 8.05 -5.68
CA GLU A 67 2.35 8.61 -6.84
C GLU A 67 3.18 8.45 -8.11
N GLU A 68 4.46 8.81 -8.05
CA GLU A 68 5.35 8.74 -9.21
C GLU A 68 5.58 7.30 -9.67
N VAL A 69 5.87 6.37 -8.76
CA VAL A 69 6.14 4.97 -9.13
C VAL A 69 4.89 4.17 -9.48
N SER A 70 3.70 4.59 -9.03
CA SER A 70 2.43 3.95 -9.36
C SER A 70 1.66 4.60 -10.51
N ALA A 71 2.13 5.75 -11.01
CA ALA A 71 1.49 6.46 -12.12
C ALA A 71 1.19 5.58 -13.34
N PRO A 72 2.04 4.61 -13.73
CA PRO A 72 1.74 3.73 -14.87
C PRO A 72 0.49 2.86 -14.70
N TYR A 73 -0.01 2.66 -13.49
CA TYR A 73 -1.20 1.82 -13.26
C TYR A 73 -2.51 2.54 -13.58
N GLY A 74 -2.54 3.88 -13.54
CA GLY A 74 -3.64 4.72 -14.02
C GLY A 74 -4.88 4.78 -13.12
N ASN A 75 -5.02 3.91 -12.12
CA ASN A 75 -6.18 3.82 -11.23
C ASN A 75 -5.80 3.80 -9.73
N VAL A 76 -4.60 4.25 -9.41
CA VAL A 76 -4.08 4.35 -8.04
C VAL A 76 -4.26 5.78 -7.53
N VAL A 77 -4.83 5.91 -6.33
CA VAL A 77 -5.00 7.18 -5.61
C VAL A 77 -4.23 7.10 -4.32
N VAL A 78 -3.29 8.02 -4.10
CA VAL A 78 -2.43 8.01 -2.91
C VAL A 78 -2.88 9.09 -1.93
N GLU A 79 -3.12 8.70 -0.69
CA GLU A 79 -3.59 9.60 0.35
C GLU A 79 -2.96 9.25 1.70
N SER A 80 -2.76 10.23 2.54
CA SER A 80 -2.44 9.96 3.95
C SER A 80 -3.69 9.62 4.75
N HIS A 81 -3.53 8.80 5.78
CA HIS A 81 -4.60 8.58 6.75
C HIS A 81 -4.10 8.67 8.17
N HIS A 82 -4.95 9.18 9.06
CA HIS A 82 -4.74 9.24 10.50
C HIS A 82 -5.89 8.54 11.21
N GLY A 83 -5.59 7.82 12.28
CA GLY A 83 -6.61 7.10 13.06
C GLY A 83 -6.90 5.70 12.52
N LEU A 84 -8.14 5.27 12.63
CA LEU A 84 -8.54 3.93 12.22
C LEU A 84 -8.66 3.80 10.70
N LEU A 85 -8.07 2.76 10.15
CA LEU A 85 -8.18 2.46 8.72
C LEU A 85 -9.63 2.26 8.27
N VAL A 86 -10.46 1.70 9.14
CA VAL A 86 -11.88 1.46 8.84
C VAL A 86 -12.69 2.75 8.69
N ASP A 87 -12.30 3.84 9.36
CA ASP A 87 -12.94 5.15 9.18
C ASP A 87 -12.57 5.73 7.82
N PHE A 88 -11.30 5.64 7.43
CA PHE A 88 -10.85 5.99 6.08
C PHE A 88 -11.62 5.21 5.00
N CYS A 89 -11.80 3.90 5.19
CA CYS A 89 -12.56 3.06 4.28
C CYS A 89 -14.03 3.51 4.17
N ARG A 90 -14.66 3.79 5.32
CA ARG A 90 -16.06 4.23 5.37
C ARG A 90 -16.28 5.55 4.63
N GLU A 91 -15.43 6.54 4.87
CA GLU A 91 -15.52 7.87 4.24
C GLU A 91 -15.42 7.81 2.72
N ARG A 92 -14.71 6.83 2.17
CA ARG A 92 -14.44 6.68 0.73
C ARG A 92 -15.24 5.58 0.06
N GLY A 93 -16.11 4.90 0.81
CA GLY A 93 -16.90 3.78 0.30
C GLY A 93 -16.02 2.62 -0.18
N ILE A 94 -14.96 2.29 0.57
CA ILE A 94 -14.02 1.21 0.25
C ILE A 94 -14.43 -0.05 1.01
N PRO A 95 -14.88 -1.12 0.32
CA PRO A 95 -15.32 -2.36 0.98
C PRO A 95 -14.19 -3.35 1.27
N ALA A 96 -13.00 -3.15 0.70
CA ALA A 96 -11.93 -4.14 0.75
C ALA A 96 -10.56 -3.54 1.11
N ILE A 97 -9.87 -4.18 2.04
CA ILE A 97 -8.46 -3.95 2.36
C ILE A 97 -7.63 -5.04 1.69
N VAL A 98 -6.59 -4.67 0.94
CA VAL A 98 -5.66 -5.62 0.32
C VAL A 98 -4.34 -5.57 1.07
N LYS A 99 -3.90 -6.71 1.56
CA LYS A 99 -2.65 -6.88 2.33
C LYS A 99 -1.77 -7.95 1.71
N GLY A 100 -0.50 -7.63 1.50
CA GLY A 100 0.53 -8.62 1.17
C GLY A 100 0.85 -9.49 2.37
N LEU A 101 0.93 -10.79 2.17
CA LEU A 101 1.37 -11.77 3.17
C LEU A 101 2.73 -12.32 2.79
N ARG A 102 3.73 -12.18 3.67
CA ARG A 102 5.11 -12.59 3.45
C ARG A 102 5.46 -13.89 4.16
N ALA A 103 5.10 -13.98 5.43
CA ALA A 103 5.44 -15.11 6.29
C ALA A 103 4.29 -15.48 7.22
N VAL A 104 4.35 -16.70 7.77
CA VAL A 104 3.35 -17.20 8.73
C VAL A 104 3.30 -16.32 9.99
N SER A 105 4.44 -15.78 10.43
CA SER A 105 4.49 -14.87 11.60
C SER A 105 3.71 -13.56 11.41
N ASP A 106 3.60 -13.08 10.18
CA ASP A 106 2.80 -11.88 9.89
C ASP A 106 1.30 -12.21 9.91
N PHE A 107 0.94 -13.46 9.58
CA PHE A 107 -0.45 -13.87 9.41
C PHE A 107 -1.28 -13.77 10.68
N ASP A 108 -0.76 -14.20 11.82
CA ASP A 108 -1.52 -14.20 13.07
C ASP A 108 -1.96 -12.78 13.46
N TYR A 109 -1.06 -11.81 13.38
CA TYR A 109 -1.38 -10.41 13.65
C TYR A 109 -2.35 -9.82 12.62
N GLU A 110 -2.08 -10.05 11.34
CA GLU A 110 -2.90 -9.54 10.25
C GLU A 110 -4.31 -10.16 10.26
N LEU A 111 -4.45 -11.44 10.65
CA LEU A 111 -5.74 -12.09 10.82
C LEU A 111 -6.55 -11.45 11.95
N GLN A 112 -5.93 -11.17 13.10
CA GLN A 112 -6.57 -10.49 14.22
C GLN A 112 -7.06 -9.10 13.81
N MET A 113 -6.23 -8.34 13.09
CA MET A 113 -6.60 -7.03 12.58
C MET A 113 -7.73 -7.09 11.56
N ALA A 114 -7.73 -8.10 10.67
CA ALA A 114 -8.81 -8.31 9.71
C ALA A 114 -10.15 -8.58 10.40
N GLN A 115 -10.15 -9.45 11.41
CA GLN A 115 -11.34 -9.76 12.21
C GLN A 115 -11.84 -8.52 12.97
N MET A 116 -10.92 -7.73 13.56
CA MET A 116 -11.26 -6.47 14.24
C MET A 116 -11.89 -5.47 13.27
N ASN A 117 -11.26 -5.24 12.11
CA ASN A 117 -11.75 -4.32 11.09
C ASN A 117 -13.14 -4.71 10.59
N ARG A 118 -13.36 -6.00 10.35
CA ARG A 118 -14.67 -6.52 9.95
C ARG A 118 -15.73 -6.29 11.04
N GLY A 119 -15.40 -6.55 12.30
CA GLY A 119 -16.30 -6.31 13.44
C GLY A 119 -16.68 -4.84 13.62
N LEU A 120 -15.76 -3.91 13.33
CA LEU A 120 -15.97 -2.47 13.48
C LEU A 120 -16.78 -1.83 12.32
N SER A 121 -16.65 -2.35 11.11
CA SER A 121 -17.17 -1.64 9.93
C SER A 121 -17.73 -2.52 8.81
N GLY A 122 -17.54 -3.83 8.89
CA GLY A 122 -17.91 -4.75 7.82
C GLY A 122 -16.92 -4.77 6.64
N VAL A 123 -15.80 -4.03 6.70
CA VAL A 123 -14.76 -4.04 5.66
C VAL A 123 -14.03 -5.38 5.67
N GLU A 124 -13.93 -6.00 4.50
CA GLU A 124 -13.23 -7.29 4.35
C GLU A 124 -11.74 -7.09 4.05
N THR A 125 -10.90 -8.01 4.52
CA THR A 125 -9.46 -8.01 4.22
C THR A 125 -9.11 -9.19 3.33
N LEU A 126 -8.48 -8.88 2.20
CA LEU A 126 -7.96 -9.87 1.25
C LEU A 126 -6.45 -9.98 1.42
N PHE A 127 -5.99 -11.18 1.71
CA PHE A 127 -4.56 -11.49 1.79
C PHE A 127 -4.05 -11.98 0.45
N VAL A 128 -3.02 -11.29 -0.05
CA VAL A 128 -2.36 -11.63 -1.30
C VAL A 128 -0.97 -12.16 -0.98
N PRO A 129 -0.64 -13.41 -1.33
CA PRO A 129 0.71 -13.93 -1.15
C PRO A 129 1.70 -13.04 -1.92
N THR A 130 2.74 -12.57 -1.25
CA THR A 130 3.82 -11.81 -1.90
C THR A 130 4.60 -12.71 -2.86
N SER A 131 5.13 -12.11 -3.93
CA SER A 131 6.05 -12.83 -4.81
C SER A 131 7.22 -13.41 -4.00
N PRO A 132 7.64 -14.66 -4.26
CA PRO A 132 8.82 -15.24 -3.61
C PRO A 132 10.06 -14.36 -3.71
N THR A 133 10.20 -13.62 -4.80
CA THR A 133 11.30 -12.66 -5.03
C THR A 133 11.35 -11.56 -3.96
N TRP A 134 10.20 -11.15 -3.43
CA TRP A 134 10.06 -10.03 -2.49
C TRP A 134 9.63 -10.45 -1.08
N SER A 135 9.48 -11.75 -0.80
CA SER A 135 8.90 -12.25 0.47
C SER A 135 9.72 -11.87 1.71
N PHE A 136 11.03 -11.65 1.58
CA PHE A 136 11.91 -11.22 2.67
C PHE A 136 11.94 -9.69 2.86
N LEU A 137 11.41 -8.94 1.88
CA LEU A 137 11.62 -7.50 1.77
C LEU A 137 10.74 -6.70 2.74
N SER A 138 11.34 -5.73 3.42
CA SER A 138 10.65 -4.73 4.22
C SER A 138 11.36 -3.38 4.13
N SER A 139 10.62 -2.28 4.34
CA SER A 139 11.22 -0.94 4.38
C SER A 139 12.28 -0.81 5.48
N SER A 140 12.10 -1.47 6.62
CA SER A 140 13.06 -1.45 7.72
C SER A 140 14.37 -2.11 7.32
N LEU A 141 14.31 -3.28 6.68
CA LEU A 141 15.50 -3.98 6.19
C LEU A 141 16.23 -3.16 5.12
N VAL A 142 15.50 -2.55 4.18
CA VAL A 142 16.08 -1.68 3.15
C VAL A 142 16.83 -0.51 3.78
N LYS A 143 16.23 0.17 4.75
CA LYS A 143 16.87 1.29 5.46
C LYS A 143 18.12 0.86 6.22
N GLU A 144 18.05 -0.27 6.92
CA GLU A 144 19.16 -0.80 7.69
C GLU A 144 20.36 -1.13 6.78
N VAL A 145 20.13 -1.91 5.72
CA VAL A 145 21.18 -2.30 4.78
C VAL A 145 21.80 -1.07 4.11
N ALA A 146 20.98 -0.14 3.64
CA ALA A 146 21.45 1.10 3.00
C ALA A 146 22.24 1.99 3.96
N ALA A 147 21.86 2.09 5.24
CA ALA A 147 22.58 2.87 6.25
C ALA A 147 24.02 2.36 6.47
N TYR A 148 24.24 1.05 6.34
CA TYR A 148 25.56 0.44 6.40
C TYR A 148 26.30 0.40 5.05
N GLY A 149 25.73 1.01 4.01
CA GLY A 149 26.36 1.10 2.68
C GLY A 149 26.14 -0.12 1.79
N GLY A 150 25.22 -1.00 2.14
CA GLY A 150 24.83 -2.13 1.29
C GLY A 150 24.02 -1.66 0.07
N ASP A 151 24.17 -2.36 -1.05
CA ASP A 151 23.42 -2.07 -2.26
C ASP A 151 21.98 -2.59 -2.16
N VAL A 152 21.01 -1.66 -2.19
CA VAL A 152 19.57 -1.93 -2.17
C VAL A 152 18.87 -1.47 -3.47
N SER A 153 19.65 -1.13 -4.51
CA SER A 153 19.12 -0.58 -5.78
C SER A 153 18.12 -1.52 -6.46
N HIS A 154 18.30 -2.83 -6.31
CA HIS A 154 17.45 -3.87 -6.88
C HIS A 154 16.16 -4.14 -6.05
N LEU A 155 16.05 -3.58 -4.84
CA LEU A 155 14.96 -3.83 -3.88
C LEU A 155 13.88 -2.74 -3.90
N VAL A 156 14.19 -1.59 -4.47
CA VAL A 156 13.29 -0.44 -4.54
C VAL A 156 13.32 0.14 -5.96
N PRO A 157 12.29 0.90 -6.38
CA PRO A 157 12.33 1.63 -7.64
C PRO A 157 13.52 2.61 -7.71
N GLU A 158 14.02 2.88 -8.89
CA GLU A 158 15.17 3.76 -9.11
C GLU A 158 15.03 5.15 -8.49
N LEU A 159 13.85 5.76 -8.64
CA LEU A 159 13.52 7.03 -7.99
C LEU A 159 13.67 6.94 -6.46
N VAL A 160 13.13 5.89 -5.88
CA VAL A 160 13.15 5.67 -4.41
C VAL A 160 14.58 5.43 -3.94
N TYR A 161 15.37 4.67 -4.72
CA TYR A 161 16.79 4.45 -4.44
C TYR A 161 17.57 5.76 -4.42
N SER A 162 17.36 6.62 -5.42
CA SER A 162 18.05 7.92 -5.53
C SER A 162 17.73 8.81 -4.31
N ARG A 163 16.46 8.90 -3.92
CA ARG A 163 16.03 9.67 -2.73
C ARG A 163 16.57 9.06 -1.43
N LEU A 164 16.61 7.73 -1.33
CA LEU A 164 17.14 7.02 -0.16
C LEU A 164 18.65 7.26 0.00
N ALA A 165 19.42 7.15 -1.08
CA ALA A 165 20.85 7.38 -1.07
C ALA A 165 21.20 8.83 -0.67
N ALA A 166 20.49 9.82 -1.20
CA ALA A 166 20.64 11.22 -0.81
C ALA A 166 20.34 11.43 0.68
N ARG A 167 19.23 10.89 1.18
CA ARG A 167 18.83 11.03 2.58
C ARG A 167 19.82 10.41 3.56
N ILE A 168 20.42 9.27 3.21
CA ILE A 168 21.46 8.62 4.04
C ILE A 168 22.75 9.41 4.01
N ALA A 169 23.13 9.99 2.87
CA ALA A 169 24.32 10.84 2.77
C ALA A 169 24.21 12.08 3.66
N ASP A 170 23.03 12.72 3.74
CA ASP A 170 22.77 13.90 4.57
C ASP A 170 22.79 13.60 6.09
N GLN A 171 22.69 12.33 6.49
CA GLN A 171 22.70 11.91 7.91
C GLN A 171 24.10 11.49 8.40
N ARG A 172 25.10 11.45 7.51
CA ARG A 172 26.51 11.12 7.84
C ARG A 172 27.32 12.36 8.08
#